data_c2bfd8a55d9027914454be31997c533d
#
_entry.id   c2bfd8a55d9027914454be31997c533d
#
_cell.length_a   1.000
_cell.length_b   1.000
_cell.length_c   1.000
_cell.angle_alpha   90.00
_cell.angle_beta   90.00
_cell.angle_gamma   90.00
#
_symmetry.space_group_name_H-M   'P 1'
#
loop_
_entity.id
_entity.type
_entity.pdbx_description
1 polymer ?
#
loop_
_entity_poly.entity_id
_entity_poly.type
_entity_poly.pdbx_seq_one_letter_code
_entity_poly.pdbx_strand_id
1 'polypeptide(L)'
;IVGPLIISPAAFSPNGDGINDVARVDFVVQHLVTPSPVRVDVYDLSGRRVRQLADTRQSSGEYSIDWDGRDDEGGLLPPGLYIVAVEIRSDEGSHRRLAQAAVVY
;
A
#
# COMPACT_ATOMS: atom_id res chain seq x y z
N ILE A 1 14.15 -5.10 -6.23
CA ILE A 1 13.33 -4.46 -7.26
C ILE A 1 11.85 -4.74 -6.99
N VAL A 2 11.03 -3.72 -7.03
CA VAL A 2 9.58 -3.88 -6.88
C VAL A 2 8.99 -4.06 -8.27
N GLY A 3 8.27 -5.15 -8.47
CA GLY A 3 7.49 -5.39 -9.67
C GLY A 3 6.20 -4.56 -9.71
N PRO A 4 5.23 -4.94 -10.56
CA PRO A 4 3.99 -4.17 -10.65
C PRO A 4 3.28 -4.05 -9.31
N LEU A 5 2.75 -2.87 -9.02
CA LEU A 5 1.93 -2.59 -7.86
C LEU A 5 0.49 -2.36 -8.35
N ILE A 6 -0.43 -3.19 -7.88
CA ILE A 6 -1.81 -3.20 -8.32
C ILE A 6 -2.73 -3.01 -7.12
N ILE A 7 -3.64 -2.06 -7.23
CA ILE A 7 -4.69 -1.82 -6.22
C ILE A 7 -6.02 -2.32 -6.78
N SER A 8 -6.70 -3.21 -6.06
CA SER A 8 -7.94 -3.81 -6.55
C SER A 8 -8.99 -3.90 -5.42
N PRO A 9 -10.15 -3.26 -5.57
CA PRO A 9 -10.49 -2.30 -6.60
C PRO A 9 -9.73 -0.98 -6.41
N ALA A 10 -9.50 -0.24 -7.50
CA ALA A 10 -8.82 1.06 -7.42
C ALA A 10 -9.66 2.12 -6.71
N ALA A 11 -10.98 1.94 -6.68
CA ALA A 11 -11.90 2.76 -5.90
C ALA A 11 -12.73 1.85 -5.00
N PHE A 12 -12.84 2.19 -3.72
CA PHE A 12 -13.57 1.37 -2.75
C PHE A 12 -14.32 2.24 -1.75
N SER A 13 -15.34 1.63 -1.13
CA SER A 13 -16.23 2.31 -0.16
C SER A 13 -16.13 1.62 1.18
N PRO A 14 -15.29 2.09 2.11
CA PRO A 14 -15.12 1.44 3.41
C PRO A 14 -16.25 1.83 4.39
N ASN A 15 -17.49 1.56 4.00
CA ASN A 15 -18.69 1.92 4.78
C ASN A 15 -19.29 0.74 5.56
N GLY A 16 -18.67 -0.44 5.51
CA GLY A 16 -19.11 -1.61 6.26
C GLY A 16 -20.31 -2.37 5.65
N ASP A 17 -20.61 -2.16 4.38
CA ASP A 17 -21.74 -2.83 3.72
C ASP A 17 -21.37 -4.21 3.15
N GLY A 18 -20.11 -4.63 3.27
CA GLY A 18 -19.62 -5.91 2.74
C GLY A 18 -19.27 -5.88 1.26
N ILE A 19 -19.38 -4.73 0.61
CA ILE A 19 -19.09 -4.57 -0.82
C ILE A 19 -17.99 -3.52 -0.96
N ASN A 20 -16.83 -3.94 -1.49
CA ASN A 20 -15.68 -3.05 -1.71
C ASN A 20 -15.27 -2.28 -0.46
N ASP A 21 -15.28 -2.93 0.70
CA ASP A 21 -14.90 -2.29 1.97
C ASP A 21 -13.39 -2.15 2.13
N VAL A 22 -12.61 -2.92 1.37
CA VAL A 22 -11.15 -2.88 1.42
C VAL A 22 -10.58 -2.80 0.01
N ALA A 23 -9.41 -2.17 -0.11
CA ALA A 23 -8.61 -2.22 -1.32
C ALA A 23 -7.47 -3.21 -1.08
N ARG A 24 -7.30 -4.17 -1.98
CA ARG A 24 -6.19 -5.11 -1.90
C ARG A 24 -5.00 -4.54 -2.64
N VAL A 25 -3.87 -4.48 -1.93
CA VAL A 25 -2.60 -4.00 -2.46
C VAL A 25 -1.74 -5.20 -2.79
N ASP A 26 -1.54 -5.47 -4.07
CA ASP A 26 -0.73 -6.59 -4.54
C ASP A 26 0.57 -6.07 -5.14
N PHE A 27 1.68 -6.67 -4.75
CA PHE A 27 2.98 -6.34 -5.34
C PHE A 27 3.91 -7.55 -5.32
N VAL A 28 4.94 -7.46 -6.15
CA VAL A 28 5.95 -8.51 -6.28
C VAL A 28 7.31 -7.92 -5.93
N VAL A 29 8.06 -8.64 -5.11
CA VAL A 29 9.45 -8.31 -4.78
C VAL A 29 10.34 -9.28 -5.55
N GLN A 30 11.27 -8.76 -6.34
CA GLN A 30 12.12 -9.55 -7.24
C GLN A 30 13.59 -9.32 -6.97
N HIS A 31 14.38 -10.36 -7.22
CA HIS A 31 15.84 -10.29 -7.27
C HIS A 31 16.50 -9.85 -5.97
N LEU A 32 15.92 -10.20 -4.82
CA LEU A 32 16.58 -10.01 -3.54
C LEU A 32 17.46 -11.22 -3.23
N VAL A 33 18.72 -10.98 -2.91
CA VAL A 33 19.65 -12.01 -2.47
C VAL A 33 19.38 -12.34 -1.00
N THR A 34 19.08 -11.33 -0.20
CA THR A 34 18.76 -11.48 1.22
C THR A 34 17.47 -10.73 1.53
N PRO A 35 16.73 -11.10 2.60
CA PRO A 35 15.58 -10.33 3.02
C PRO A 35 15.94 -8.87 3.25
N SER A 36 15.11 -7.97 2.78
CA SER A 36 15.34 -6.53 2.81
C SER A 36 14.14 -5.80 3.42
N PRO A 37 14.35 -4.63 4.07
CA PRO A 37 13.23 -3.86 4.60
C PRO A 37 12.26 -3.43 3.49
N VAL A 38 10.97 -3.72 3.70
CA VAL A 38 9.89 -3.35 2.79
C VAL A 38 8.88 -2.53 3.59
N ARG A 39 8.54 -1.35 3.08
CA ARG A 39 7.52 -0.49 3.68
C ARG A 39 6.40 -0.26 2.70
N VAL A 40 5.18 -0.34 3.20
CA VAL A 40 3.97 -0.02 2.43
C VAL A 40 3.23 1.07 3.20
N ASP A 41 3.16 2.25 2.62
CA ASP A 41 2.55 3.43 3.25
C ASP A 41 1.47 4.01 2.35
N VAL A 42 0.49 4.68 2.97
CA VAL A 42 -0.54 5.43 2.28
C VAL A 42 -0.36 6.91 2.59
N TYR A 43 -0.36 7.74 1.54
CA TYR A 43 -0.23 9.19 1.64
C TYR A 43 -1.48 9.86 1.09
N ASP A 44 -1.82 11.03 1.65
CA ASP A 44 -2.81 11.90 1.03
C ASP A 44 -2.15 12.70 -0.11
N LEU A 45 -2.93 13.48 -0.84
CA LEU A 45 -2.40 14.24 -1.97
C LEU A 45 -1.51 15.40 -1.56
N SER A 46 -1.49 15.79 -0.27
CA SER A 46 -0.55 16.79 0.23
C SER A 46 0.82 16.18 0.55
N GLY A 47 0.96 14.86 0.46
CA GLY A 47 2.20 14.16 0.76
C GLY A 47 2.34 13.73 2.21
N ARG A 48 1.29 13.87 3.02
CA ARG A 48 1.32 13.43 4.41
C ARG A 48 0.99 11.94 4.50
N ARG A 49 1.81 11.18 5.22
CA ARG A 49 1.52 9.77 5.48
C ARG A 49 0.32 9.67 6.42
N VAL A 50 -0.71 8.93 5.99
CA VAL A 50 -1.94 8.73 6.77
C VAL A 50 -2.03 7.32 7.33
N ARG A 51 -1.35 6.34 6.72
CA ARG A 51 -1.35 4.96 7.19
C ARG A 51 -0.05 4.27 6.82
N GLN A 52 0.48 3.47 7.76
CA GLN A 52 1.53 2.51 7.47
C GLN A 52 0.93 1.12 7.45
N LEU A 53 0.91 0.48 6.27
CA LEU A 53 0.33 -0.84 6.10
C LEU A 53 1.31 -1.95 6.45
N ALA A 54 2.60 -1.75 6.17
CA ALA A 54 3.64 -2.71 6.49
C ALA A 54 4.99 -2.03 6.65
N ASP A 55 5.81 -2.58 7.54
CA ASP A 55 7.20 -2.17 7.74
C ASP A 55 7.93 -3.39 8.29
N THR A 56 8.42 -4.24 7.40
CA THR A 56 9.00 -5.52 7.80
C THR A 56 10.04 -5.97 6.77
N ARG A 57 10.89 -6.90 7.14
CA ARG A 57 11.83 -7.54 6.22
C ARG A 57 11.11 -8.60 5.42
N GLN A 58 11.31 -8.60 4.09
CA GLN A 58 10.71 -9.56 3.20
C GLN A 58 11.76 -10.12 2.24
N SER A 59 11.60 -11.37 1.86
CA SER A 59 12.34 -11.98 0.77
C SER A 59 11.58 -11.77 -0.54
N SER A 60 12.20 -12.19 -1.67
CA SER A 60 11.52 -12.16 -2.97
C SER A 60 10.26 -13.01 -2.93
N GLY A 61 9.19 -12.52 -3.55
CA GLY A 61 7.91 -13.21 -3.58
C GLY A 61 6.77 -12.29 -3.94
N GLU A 62 5.56 -12.84 -3.87
CA GLU A 62 4.32 -12.12 -4.10
C GLU A 62 3.68 -11.77 -2.75
N TYR A 63 3.21 -10.53 -2.62
CA TYR A 63 2.63 -10.03 -1.38
C TYR A 63 1.29 -9.37 -1.65
N SER A 64 0.38 -9.52 -0.68
CA SER A 64 -0.96 -8.94 -0.75
C SER A 64 -1.31 -8.39 0.64
N ILE A 65 -1.74 -7.13 0.68
CA ILE A 65 -2.10 -6.44 1.93
C ILE A 65 -3.44 -5.73 1.69
N ASP A 66 -4.36 -5.86 2.64
CA ASP A 66 -5.63 -5.15 2.58
C ASP A 66 -5.54 -3.81 3.31
N TRP A 67 -6.11 -2.78 2.70
CA TRP A 67 -6.28 -1.48 3.33
C TRP A 67 -7.77 -1.17 3.48
N ASP A 68 -8.17 -0.85 4.68
CA ASP A 68 -9.57 -0.65 5.06
C ASP A 68 -10.02 0.81 5.00
N GLY A 69 -9.22 1.70 4.41
CA GLY A 69 -9.55 3.12 4.31
C GLY A 69 -9.38 3.91 5.61
N ARG A 70 -8.71 3.34 6.58
CA ARG A 70 -8.49 3.98 7.88
C ARG A 70 -7.06 4.49 8.00
N ASP A 71 -6.89 5.53 8.83
CA ASP A 71 -5.57 6.02 9.19
C ASP A 71 -4.93 5.15 10.29
N ASP A 72 -3.72 5.52 10.73
CA ASP A 72 -3.00 4.76 11.76
C ASP A 72 -3.71 4.76 13.11
N GLU A 73 -4.62 5.69 13.34
CA GLU A 73 -5.37 5.81 14.59
C GLU A 73 -6.72 5.10 14.53
N GLY A 74 -7.04 4.46 13.41
CA GLY A 74 -8.27 3.71 13.23
C GLY A 74 -9.46 4.53 12.75
N GLY A 75 -9.26 5.82 12.44
CA GLY A 75 -10.31 6.67 11.89
C GLY A 75 -10.48 6.49 10.39
N LEU A 76 -11.72 6.51 9.90
CA LEU A 76 -11.98 6.50 8.46
C LEU A 76 -11.48 7.79 7.82
N LEU A 77 -10.76 7.64 6.72
CA LEU A 77 -10.26 8.79 5.97
C LEU A 77 -11.38 9.43 5.15
N PRO A 78 -11.32 10.76 4.92
CA PRO A 78 -12.27 11.43 4.03
C PRO A 78 -12.24 10.84 2.62
N PRO A 79 -13.35 10.93 1.87
CA PRO A 79 -13.34 10.51 0.47
C PRO A 79 -12.36 11.34 -0.34
N GLY A 80 -11.67 10.69 -1.26
CA GLY A 80 -10.67 11.34 -2.11
C GLY A 80 -9.67 10.36 -2.65
N LEU A 81 -8.63 10.91 -3.26
CA LEU A 81 -7.52 10.13 -3.81
C LEU A 81 -6.38 10.02 -2.80
N TYR A 82 -5.80 8.81 -2.74
CA TYR A 82 -4.67 8.50 -1.89
C TYR A 82 -3.60 7.80 -2.72
N ILE A 83 -2.36 7.90 -2.28
CA ILE A 83 -1.22 7.28 -2.94
C ILE A 83 -0.71 6.16 -2.04
N VAL A 84 -0.64 4.94 -2.58
CA VAL A 84 -0.03 3.81 -1.91
C VAL A 84 1.40 3.68 -2.44
N ALA A 85 2.37 3.66 -1.54
CA ALA A 85 3.78 3.56 -1.89
C ALA A 85 4.37 2.28 -1.30
N VAL A 86 5.05 1.51 -2.14
CA VAL A 86 5.85 0.37 -1.71
C VAL A 86 7.31 0.75 -1.91
N GLU A 87 8.11 0.69 -0.84
CA GLU A 87 9.53 0.98 -0.87
C GLU A 87 10.32 -0.21 -0.36
N ILE A 88 11.36 -0.57 -1.10
CA ILE A 88 12.33 -1.60 -0.69
C ILE A 88 13.69 -0.95 -0.59
N ARG A 89 14.37 -1.20 0.53
CA ARG A 89 15.77 -0.81 0.73
C ARG A 89 16.64 -2.04 0.65
N SER A 90 17.38 -2.18 -0.43
CA SER A 90 18.33 -3.28 -0.63
C SER A 90 19.76 -2.76 -0.66
N ASP A 91 20.71 -3.70 -0.76
CA ASP A 91 22.13 -3.35 -0.91
C ASP A 91 22.40 -2.55 -2.18
N GLU A 92 21.54 -2.67 -3.18
CA GLU A 92 21.66 -1.94 -4.44
C GLU A 92 20.98 -0.59 -4.43
N GLY A 93 20.43 -0.17 -3.29
CA GLY A 93 19.73 1.10 -3.13
C GLY A 93 18.25 0.93 -2.86
N SER A 94 17.52 2.03 -2.93
CA SER A 94 16.08 2.05 -2.69
C SER A 94 15.30 1.98 -3.98
N HIS A 95 14.24 1.17 -4.00
CA HIS A 95 13.30 1.05 -5.10
C HIS A 95 11.91 1.38 -4.59
N ARG A 96 11.15 2.12 -5.37
CA ARG A 96 9.83 2.60 -4.96
C ARG A 96 8.84 2.51 -6.10
N ARG A 97 7.62 2.06 -5.76
CA ARG A 97 6.47 2.05 -6.67
C ARG A 97 5.31 2.78 -6.02
N LEU A 98 4.55 3.51 -6.83
CA LEU A 98 3.38 4.25 -6.39
C LEU A 98 2.16 3.81 -7.17
N ALA A 99 1.01 3.77 -6.51
CA ALA A 99 -0.27 3.53 -7.15
C ALA A 99 -1.35 4.36 -6.46
N GLN A 100 -2.42 4.66 -7.17
CA GLN A 100 -3.53 5.44 -6.62
C GLN A 100 -4.62 4.52 -6.10
N ALA A 101 -5.23 4.95 -5.00
CA ALA A 101 -6.46 4.34 -4.48
C ALA A 101 -7.46 5.46 -4.20
N ALA A 102 -8.72 5.26 -4.55
CA ALA A 102 -9.77 6.23 -4.30
C ALA A 102 -10.69 5.70 -3.19
N VAL A 103 -10.92 6.53 -2.17
CA VAL A 103 -11.92 6.28 -1.14
C VAL A 103 -13.18 7.04 -1.52
N VAL A 104 -14.28 6.30 -1.68
CA VAL A 104 -15.59 6.87 -2.04
C VAL A 104 -16.65 6.36 -1.07
N TYR A 105 -17.67 7.13 -0.85
CA TYR A 105 -18.77 6.73 0.03
C TYR A 105 -20.11 6.89 -0.67
#